data_7b4cfdceed9770d8a8e1ef2908c26b2c
#
_entry.id   7b4cfdceed9770d8a8e1ef2908c26b2c
#
_cell.length_a   1.000
_cell.length_b   1.000
_cell.length_c   1.000
_cell.angle_alpha   90.00
_cell.angle_beta   90.00
_cell.angle_gamma   90.00
#
_symmetry.space_group_name_H-M   'P 1'
#
loop_
_entity.id
_entity.type
_entity.pdbx_description
1 polymer ?
#
loop_
_entity_poly.entity_id
_entity_poly.type
_entity_poly.pdbx_seq_one_letter_code
_entity_poly.pdbx_strand_id
1 'polypeptide(L)'
;MLTLTSMASKAVGMHAYAAERNPENKSLVNTRFAQGDVVNTIIKCAGGETILLTLNTTLPRFYSRDFTVCGTKGMYEEENDTVFLDQKYSEEDEFAFSKYWGNAKEYEKEYDHPIWKSFLNDGVTGGHGGMDWLVFKAFFESVLEKGPVR
;
A
#
# COMPACT_ATOMS: atom_id res chain seq x y z
N MET A 1 18.16 2.81 -1.24
CA MET A 1 17.66 4.03 -1.88
C MET A 1 18.86 4.81 -2.44
N LEU A 2 18.83 5.20 -3.71
CA LEU A 2 19.89 5.99 -4.35
C LEU A 2 19.44 7.45 -4.53
N THR A 3 18.26 7.66 -5.09
CA THR A 3 17.70 8.99 -5.31
C THR A 3 16.23 9.00 -4.94
N LEU A 4 15.76 10.17 -4.53
CA LEU A 4 14.36 10.43 -4.21
C LEU A 4 13.99 11.79 -4.80
N THR A 5 12.87 11.84 -5.51
CA THR A 5 12.27 13.08 -6.01
C THR A 5 10.82 13.12 -5.60
N SER A 6 10.39 14.23 -5.04
CA SER A 6 9.03 14.41 -4.53
C SER A 6 8.41 15.70 -5.05
N MET A 7 7.11 15.65 -5.33
CA MET A 7 6.32 16.79 -5.77
C MET A 7 4.98 16.81 -5.03
N ALA A 8 4.62 17.96 -4.50
CA ALA A 8 3.38 18.16 -3.76
C ALA A 8 2.39 19.02 -4.52
N SER A 9 1.11 18.72 -4.40
CA SER A 9 0.00 19.57 -4.85
C SER A 9 -0.20 20.77 -3.92
N LYS A 10 -1.20 21.60 -4.20
CA LYS A 10 -1.68 22.63 -3.25
C LYS A 10 -2.21 21.96 -1.97
N ALA A 11 -2.21 22.71 -0.87
CA ALA A 11 -2.76 22.30 0.43
C ALA A 11 -4.13 23.00 0.64
N VAL A 12 -5.21 22.41 0.17
CA VAL A 12 -6.57 22.98 0.27
C VAL A 12 -7.56 22.06 0.98
N GLY A 13 -7.34 20.76 0.96
CA GLY A 13 -8.27 19.75 1.51
C GLY A 13 -8.50 19.91 3.00
N MET A 14 -7.45 20.06 3.80
CA MET A 14 -7.57 20.26 5.25
C MET A 14 -8.26 21.57 5.60
N HIS A 15 -8.02 22.64 4.84
CA HIS A 15 -8.71 23.91 5.02
C HIS A 15 -10.21 23.78 4.74
N ALA A 16 -10.57 23.15 3.63
CA ALA A 16 -11.97 22.90 3.27
C ALA A 16 -12.67 22.05 4.34
N TYR A 17 -12.03 20.97 4.78
CA TYR A 17 -12.54 20.10 5.85
C TYR A 17 -12.75 20.86 7.17
N ALA A 18 -11.79 21.67 7.60
CA ALA A 18 -11.90 22.47 8.82
C ALA A 18 -13.04 23.50 8.73
N ALA A 19 -13.19 24.18 7.59
CA ALA A 19 -14.23 25.15 7.36
C ALA A 19 -15.64 24.52 7.37
N GLU A 20 -15.78 23.31 6.84
CA GLU A 20 -17.05 22.57 6.81
C GLU A 20 -17.42 21.96 8.16
N ARG A 21 -16.45 21.28 8.80
CA ARG A 21 -16.71 20.43 9.98
C ARG A 21 -16.58 21.16 11.31
N ASN A 22 -15.82 22.25 11.34
CA ASN A 22 -15.59 23.01 12.57
C ASN A 22 -15.51 24.51 12.30
N PRO A 23 -16.54 25.12 11.71
CA PRO A 23 -16.53 26.52 11.29
C PRO A 23 -16.37 27.52 12.46
N GLU A 24 -16.71 27.11 13.67
CA GLU A 24 -16.60 27.93 14.89
C GLU A 24 -15.14 28.05 15.36
N ASN A 25 -14.28 27.09 15.04
CA ASN A 25 -12.86 27.16 15.38
C ASN A 25 -12.10 28.02 14.37
N LYS A 26 -12.19 29.35 14.54
CA LYS A 26 -11.54 30.31 13.64
C LYS A 26 -10.03 30.14 13.54
N SER A 27 -9.38 29.69 14.60
CA SER A 27 -7.94 29.39 14.59
C SER A 27 -7.62 28.26 13.60
N LEU A 28 -8.36 27.16 13.66
CA LEU A 28 -8.18 26.00 12.78
C LEU A 28 -8.53 26.36 11.32
N VAL A 29 -9.67 27.04 11.12
CA VAL A 29 -10.13 27.45 9.78
C VAL A 29 -9.12 28.39 9.10
N ASN A 30 -8.47 29.27 9.87
CA ASN A 30 -7.48 30.20 9.33
C ASN A 30 -6.05 29.63 9.30
N THR A 31 -5.86 28.39 9.73
CA THR A 31 -4.53 27.73 9.70
C THR A 31 -4.09 27.51 8.26
N ARG A 32 -2.85 27.90 7.96
CA ARG A 32 -2.19 27.57 6.70
C ARG A 32 -1.50 26.22 6.83
N PHE A 33 -2.06 25.23 6.16
CA PHE A 33 -1.45 23.91 6.09
C PHE A 33 -0.32 23.91 5.04
N ALA A 34 0.83 23.33 5.40
CA ALA A 34 2.00 23.27 4.54
C ALA A 34 2.07 21.99 3.69
N GLN A 35 1.47 20.89 4.18
CA GLN A 35 1.44 19.63 3.45
C GLN A 35 0.48 19.72 2.27
N GLY A 36 0.95 19.41 1.07
CA GLY A 36 0.08 19.26 -0.10
C GLY A 36 -0.93 18.13 0.08
N ASP A 37 -2.09 18.26 -0.57
CA ASP A 37 -3.17 17.26 -0.47
C ASP A 37 -2.76 15.92 -1.05
N VAL A 38 -1.97 15.95 -2.13
CA VAL A 38 -1.35 14.78 -2.75
C VAL A 38 0.14 15.03 -2.89
N VAL A 39 0.94 14.07 -2.44
CA VAL A 39 2.40 14.09 -2.58
C VAL A 39 2.84 12.84 -3.32
N ASN A 40 3.43 13.00 -4.50
CA ASN A 40 3.99 11.92 -5.29
C ASN A 40 5.50 11.90 -5.13
N THR A 41 6.04 10.74 -4.81
CA THR A 41 7.47 10.54 -4.59
C THR A 41 7.96 9.36 -5.41
N ILE A 42 9.00 9.58 -6.21
CA ILE A 42 9.69 8.52 -6.95
C ILE A 42 10.99 8.21 -6.26
N ILE A 43 11.21 6.95 -5.94
CA ILE A 43 12.42 6.45 -5.28
C ILE A 43 13.13 5.49 -6.23
N LYS A 44 14.43 5.70 -6.46
CA LYS A 44 15.28 4.75 -7.18
C LYS A 44 16.08 3.92 -6.19
N CYS A 45 15.96 2.59 -6.30
CA CYS A 45 16.64 1.63 -5.46
C CYS A 45 18.00 1.20 -6.04
N ALA A 46 18.85 0.59 -5.21
CA ALA A 46 20.20 0.18 -5.59
C ALA A 46 20.21 -0.96 -6.62
N GLY A 47 19.21 -1.83 -6.62
CA GLY A 47 19.05 -2.91 -7.57
C GLY A 47 18.47 -2.48 -8.93
N GLY A 48 18.09 -1.19 -9.05
CA GLY A 48 17.53 -0.62 -10.29
C GLY A 48 16.01 -0.45 -10.27
N GLU A 49 15.34 -0.99 -9.28
CA GLU A 49 13.89 -0.85 -9.09
C GLU A 49 13.52 0.61 -8.83
N THR A 50 12.31 0.98 -9.21
CA THR A 50 11.69 2.25 -8.85
C THR A 50 10.42 2.02 -8.03
N ILE A 51 10.21 2.86 -7.02
CA ILE A 51 8.99 2.88 -6.22
C ILE A 51 8.30 4.22 -6.45
N LEU A 52 7.05 4.20 -6.86
CA LEU A 52 6.17 5.36 -6.85
C LEU A 52 5.35 5.31 -5.57
N LEU A 53 5.52 6.31 -4.71
CA LEU A 53 4.74 6.45 -3.47
C LEU A 53 3.82 7.65 -3.60
N THR A 54 2.52 7.43 -3.48
CA THR A 54 1.49 8.48 -3.46
C THR A 54 0.92 8.61 -2.05
N LEU A 55 1.16 9.75 -1.42
CA LEU A 55 0.53 10.10 -0.15
C LEU A 55 -0.68 10.98 -0.42
N ASN A 56 -1.87 10.50 -0.06
CA ASN A 56 -3.13 11.23 -0.15
C ASN A 56 -3.92 11.00 1.13
N THR A 57 -3.90 11.97 2.05
CA THR A 57 -4.49 11.85 3.39
C THR A 57 -5.62 12.84 3.67
N THR A 58 -5.81 13.83 2.82
CA THR A 58 -6.70 14.97 3.09
C THR A 58 -7.88 15.07 2.15
N LEU A 59 -7.86 14.37 1.02
CA LEU A 59 -8.96 14.37 0.06
C LEU A 59 -9.89 13.17 0.26
N PRO A 60 -11.19 13.32 -0.02
CA PRO A 60 -12.13 12.20 -0.01
C PRO A 60 -11.72 11.13 -1.01
N ARG A 61 -11.58 9.90 -0.54
CA ARG A 61 -11.28 8.73 -1.37
C ARG A 61 -11.72 7.45 -0.65
N PHE A 62 -11.92 6.37 -1.40
CA PHE A 62 -12.01 5.05 -0.81
C PHE A 62 -10.64 4.62 -0.26
N TYR A 63 -10.64 3.70 0.69
CA TYR A 63 -9.41 3.15 1.23
C TYR A 63 -8.73 2.27 0.17
N SER A 64 -7.49 2.57 -0.14
CA SER A 64 -6.60 1.76 -0.97
C SER A 64 -5.16 2.10 -0.62
N ARG A 65 -4.28 1.11 -0.68
CA ARG A 65 -2.83 1.33 -0.68
C ARG A 65 -2.31 1.53 -2.09
N ASP A 66 -3.14 1.27 -3.10
CA ASP A 66 -2.79 1.34 -4.52
C ASP A 66 -1.51 0.52 -4.82
N PHE A 67 -1.47 -0.68 -4.17
CA PHE A 67 -0.26 -1.50 -4.20
C PHE A 67 -0.17 -2.26 -5.52
N THR A 68 0.81 -1.87 -6.34
CA THR A 68 1.09 -2.50 -7.63
C THR A 68 2.56 -2.94 -7.67
N VAL A 69 2.79 -4.19 -8.09
CA VAL A 69 4.13 -4.73 -8.32
C VAL A 69 4.23 -5.22 -9.75
N CYS A 70 5.21 -4.70 -10.48
CA CYS A 70 5.52 -5.14 -11.85
C CYS A 70 6.85 -5.89 -11.87
N GLY A 71 6.83 -7.10 -12.38
CA GLY A 71 8.01 -7.95 -12.60
C GLY A 71 8.19 -8.31 -14.07
N THR A 72 9.26 -9.00 -14.38
CA THR A 72 9.61 -9.40 -15.76
C THR A 72 8.71 -10.50 -16.34
N LYS A 73 7.87 -11.14 -15.52
CA LYS A 73 7.01 -12.26 -15.92
C LYS A 73 5.54 -12.05 -15.55
N GLY A 74 5.20 -10.90 -14.98
CA GLY A 74 3.85 -10.60 -14.57
C GLY A 74 3.76 -9.41 -13.64
N MET A 75 2.55 -9.13 -13.19
CA MET A 75 2.26 -8.08 -12.23
C MET A 75 1.17 -8.49 -11.25
N TYR A 76 1.12 -7.80 -10.12
CA TYR A 76 0.00 -7.80 -9.19
C TYR A 76 -0.53 -6.39 -8.99
N GLU A 77 -1.84 -6.25 -8.92
CA GLU A 77 -2.53 -4.99 -8.63
C GLU A 77 -3.58 -5.21 -7.54
N GLU A 78 -3.51 -4.42 -6.46
CA GLU A 78 -4.37 -4.56 -5.29
C GLU A 78 -5.83 -4.15 -5.57
N GLU A 79 -6.06 -3.07 -6.32
CA GLU A 79 -7.41 -2.53 -6.47
C GLU A 79 -8.39 -3.50 -7.15
N ASN A 80 -7.90 -4.24 -8.12
CA ASN A 80 -8.68 -5.25 -8.82
C ASN A 80 -8.38 -6.66 -8.31
N ASP A 81 -7.54 -6.80 -7.29
CA ASP A 81 -7.08 -8.08 -6.72
C ASP A 81 -6.63 -9.05 -7.82
N THR A 82 -5.76 -8.55 -8.70
CA THR A 82 -5.41 -9.20 -9.95
C THR A 82 -3.94 -9.58 -10.03
N VAL A 83 -3.69 -10.83 -10.39
CA VAL A 83 -2.39 -11.34 -10.84
C VAL A 83 -2.44 -11.52 -12.35
N PHE A 84 -1.52 -10.90 -13.06
CA PHE A 84 -1.28 -11.12 -14.48
C PHE A 84 0.04 -11.86 -14.66
N LEU A 85 0.03 -12.96 -15.42
CA LEU A 85 1.23 -13.73 -15.78
C LEU A 85 1.36 -13.80 -17.29
N ASP A 86 2.49 -13.32 -17.81
CA ASP A 86 2.79 -13.24 -19.24
C ASP A 86 2.53 -14.56 -20.00
N GLN A 87 2.93 -15.70 -19.41
CA GLN A 87 2.75 -17.01 -20.02
C GLN A 87 1.31 -17.54 -20.04
N LYS A 88 0.40 -16.93 -19.28
CA LYS A 88 -1.01 -17.32 -19.18
C LYS A 88 -1.93 -16.37 -19.95
N TYR A 89 -1.37 -15.33 -20.52
CA TYR A 89 -2.09 -14.32 -21.29
C TYR A 89 -2.09 -14.68 -22.78
N SER A 90 -3.23 -14.53 -23.45
CA SER A 90 -3.34 -14.66 -24.90
C SER A 90 -3.56 -13.27 -25.53
N GLU A 91 -3.12 -13.08 -26.78
CA GLU A 91 -3.32 -11.82 -27.51
C GLU A 91 -4.82 -11.47 -27.64
N GLU A 92 -5.69 -12.49 -27.68
CA GLU A 92 -7.15 -12.31 -27.70
C GLU A 92 -7.69 -11.64 -26.43
N ASP A 93 -6.91 -11.67 -25.35
CA ASP A 93 -7.25 -11.13 -24.03
C ASP A 93 -6.80 -9.68 -23.82
N GLU A 94 -6.04 -9.10 -24.76
CA GLU A 94 -5.42 -7.79 -24.60
C GLU A 94 -6.39 -6.69 -24.14
N PHE A 95 -7.63 -6.72 -24.65
CA PHE A 95 -8.66 -5.75 -24.28
C PHE A 95 -9.72 -6.30 -23.32
N ALA A 96 -9.58 -7.54 -22.87
CA ALA A 96 -10.52 -8.22 -21.98
C ALA A 96 -9.94 -8.52 -20.59
N PHE A 97 -8.98 -7.71 -20.14
CA PHE A 97 -8.23 -7.91 -18.89
C PHE A 97 -9.12 -7.96 -17.64
N SER A 98 -10.30 -7.35 -17.66
CA SER A 98 -11.25 -7.40 -16.53
C SER A 98 -11.72 -8.82 -16.18
N LYS A 99 -11.57 -9.81 -17.07
CA LYS A 99 -11.86 -11.20 -16.76
C LYS A 99 -10.92 -11.81 -15.71
N TYR A 100 -9.76 -11.18 -15.49
CA TYR A 100 -8.78 -11.61 -14.49
C TYR A 100 -8.99 -10.96 -13.11
N TRP A 101 -9.88 -9.99 -12.99
CA TRP A 101 -10.13 -9.33 -11.71
C TRP A 101 -10.57 -10.32 -10.64
N GLY A 102 -9.98 -10.21 -9.45
CA GLY A 102 -10.25 -11.10 -8.32
C GLY A 102 -9.59 -12.47 -8.41
N ASN A 103 -8.67 -12.70 -9.35
CA ASN A 103 -8.01 -13.98 -9.54
C ASN A 103 -6.85 -14.24 -8.56
N ALA A 104 -6.44 -13.25 -7.74
CA ALA A 104 -5.30 -13.40 -6.83
C ALA A 104 -5.46 -14.58 -5.87
N LYS A 105 -6.69 -14.91 -5.44
CA LYS A 105 -7.00 -16.05 -4.58
C LYS A 105 -6.55 -17.41 -5.14
N GLU A 106 -6.47 -17.54 -6.46
CA GLU A 106 -5.97 -18.74 -7.11
C GLU A 106 -4.50 -19.01 -6.81
N TYR A 107 -3.77 -17.93 -6.49
CA TYR A 107 -2.33 -17.94 -6.25
C TYR A 107 -1.94 -17.96 -4.77
N GLU A 108 -2.81 -17.52 -3.85
CA GLU A 108 -2.54 -17.44 -2.41
C GLU A 108 -2.02 -18.76 -1.84
N LYS A 109 -2.67 -19.86 -2.16
CA LYS A 109 -2.30 -21.18 -1.64
C LYS A 109 -0.85 -21.56 -1.95
N GLU A 110 -0.37 -21.21 -3.11
CA GLU A 110 0.98 -21.57 -3.57
C GLU A 110 2.01 -20.51 -3.14
N TYR A 111 1.70 -19.23 -3.31
CA TYR A 111 2.67 -18.14 -3.21
C TYR A 111 2.62 -17.32 -1.92
N ASP A 112 1.62 -17.51 -1.07
CA ASP A 112 1.59 -16.83 0.21
C ASP A 112 2.83 -17.13 1.06
N HIS A 113 3.27 -16.10 1.80
CA HIS A 113 4.43 -16.22 2.65
C HIS A 113 4.22 -17.27 3.75
N PRO A 114 5.20 -18.13 4.05
CA PRO A 114 5.07 -19.20 5.05
C PRO A 114 4.60 -18.72 6.43
N ILE A 115 5.06 -17.56 6.88
CA ILE A 115 4.64 -16.96 8.15
C ILE A 115 3.13 -16.71 8.13
N TRP A 116 2.60 -16.18 7.02
CA TRP A 116 1.18 -15.89 6.88
C TRP A 116 0.35 -17.17 6.83
N LYS A 117 0.79 -18.17 6.07
CA LYS A 117 0.15 -19.50 6.01
C LYS A 117 0.07 -20.15 7.39
N SER A 118 1.16 -20.14 8.15
CA SER A 118 1.19 -20.69 9.52
C SER A 118 0.22 -19.92 10.43
N PHE A 119 0.27 -18.60 10.40
CA PHE A 119 -0.60 -17.76 11.23
C PHE A 119 -2.09 -17.96 10.94
N LEU A 120 -2.48 -18.12 9.68
CA LEU A 120 -3.87 -18.38 9.30
C LEU A 120 -4.34 -19.77 9.77
N ASN A 121 -3.46 -20.77 9.77
CA ASN A 121 -3.77 -22.12 10.27
C ASN A 121 -3.95 -22.15 11.80
N ASP A 122 -3.17 -21.34 12.53
CA ASP A 122 -3.22 -21.26 13.99
C ASP A 122 -4.39 -20.38 14.51
N GLY A 123 -5.08 -19.70 13.61
CA GLY A 123 -6.17 -18.77 13.90
C GLY A 123 -5.68 -17.33 14.07
N VAL A 124 -6.43 -16.40 13.47
CA VAL A 124 -6.11 -14.98 13.49
C VAL A 124 -6.28 -14.38 14.87
N THR A 125 -5.23 -13.79 15.44
CA THR A 125 -5.22 -13.09 16.71
C THR A 125 -4.63 -11.68 16.56
N GLY A 126 -5.11 -10.72 17.36
CA GLY A 126 -4.65 -9.33 17.34
C GLY A 126 -5.37 -8.43 16.33
N GLY A 127 -5.03 -7.13 16.37
CA GLY A 127 -5.61 -6.11 15.51
C GLY A 127 -5.13 -6.16 14.06
N HIS A 128 -5.80 -5.39 13.20
CA HIS A 128 -5.49 -5.27 11.76
C HIS A 128 -5.36 -6.63 11.03
N GLY A 129 -6.32 -7.54 11.29
CA GLY A 129 -6.32 -8.88 10.69
C GLY A 129 -5.13 -9.75 11.12
N GLY A 130 -4.54 -9.47 12.29
CA GLY A 130 -3.41 -10.22 12.85
C GLY A 130 -2.03 -9.64 12.56
N MET A 131 -1.94 -8.60 11.73
CA MET A 131 -0.67 -7.97 11.38
C MET A 131 0.07 -7.44 12.60
N ASP A 132 -0.65 -6.80 13.54
CA ASP A 132 -0.06 -6.27 14.79
C ASP A 132 0.60 -7.38 15.61
N TRP A 133 -0.06 -8.54 15.73
CA TRP A 133 0.51 -9.68 16.41
C TRP A 133 1.82 -10.17 15.80
N LEU A 134 1.85 -10.32 14.47
CA LEU A 134 3.05 -10.78 13.76
C LEU A 134 4.21 -9.80 13.90
N VAL A 135 3.95 -8.48 13.83
CA VAL A 135 4.96 -7.44 14.00
C VAL A 135 5.54 -7.47 15.41
N PHE A 136 4.68 -7.49 16.44
CA PHE A 136 5.15 -7.55 17.83
C PHE A 136 5.87 -8.86 18.16
N LYS A 137 5.38 -9.98 17.66
CA LYS A 137 6.04 -11.27 17.82
C LYS A 137 7.47 -11.22 17.27
N ALA A 138 7.64 -10.78 16.01
CA ALA A 138 8.96 -10.66 15.39
C ALA A 138 9.89 -9.72 16.15
N PHE A 139 9.35 -8.59 16.64
CA PHE A 139 10.13 -7.65 17.46
C PHE A 139 10.61 -8.29 18.79
N PHE A 140 9.71 -8.92 19.55
CA PHE A 140 10.07 -9.54 20.82
C PHE A 140 11.05 -10.72 20.63
N GLU A 141 10.86 -11.55 19.61
CA GLU A 141 11.81 -12.63 19.29
C GLU A 141 13.19 -12.06 18.98
N SER A 142 13.30 -11.00 18.17
CA SER A 142 14.58 -10.35 17.87
C SER A 142 15.26 -9.77 19.10
N VAL A 143 14.49 -9.17 20.03
CA VAL A 143 15.03 -8.63 21.29
C VAL A 143 15.52 -9.75 22.19
N LEU A 144 14.78 -10.85 22.32
CA LEU A 144 15.15 -12.00 23.15
C LEU A 144 16.38 -12.75 22.59
N GLU A 145 16.46 -12.89 21.29
CA GLU A 145 17.59 -13.54 20.62
C GLU A 145 18.82 -12.64 20.48
N LYS A 146 18.73 -11.35 20.87
CA LYS A 146 19.77 -10.33 20.69
C LYS A 146 20.25 -10.23 19.23
N GLY A 147 19.38 -10.57 18.29
CA GLY A 147 19.64 -10.50 16.87
C GLY A 147 19.12 -9.19 16.24
N PRO A 148 19.47 -8.92 14.98
CA PRO A 148 18.87 -7.82 14.23
C PRO A 148 17.38 -8.08 14.01
N VAL A 149 16.57 -7.04 14.09
CA VAL A 149 15.15 -7.09 13.70
C VAL A 149 15.08 -7.46 12.23
N ARG A 150 14.40 -8.55 11.90
CA ARG A 150 14.25 -9.07 10.54
C ARG A 150 12.98 -8.52 9.87
#